data_4bbf1bad00bee0956824327c834ac5f0
#
_entry.id   4bbf1bad00bee0956824327c834ac5f0
#
_cell.length_a   1.000
_cell.length_b   1.000
_cell.length_c   1.000
_cell.angle_alpha   90.00
_cell.angle_beta   90.00
_cell.angle_gamma   90.00
#
_symmetry.space_group_name_H-M   'P 1'
#
loop_
_entity.id
_entity.type
_entity.pdbx_description
1 polymer ?
#
loop_
_entity_poly.entity_id
_entity_poly.type
_entity_poly.pdbx_seq_one_letter_code
_entity_poly.pdbx_strand_id
1 'polypeptide(L)'
;MLFEPPVKKASVRLWENARVVCMAGPLPGADVVNNGALLTHEDRIIAVGSAEEVLAHPSATNASMLDRIDCKHQLLLPGFIDCHTHLVYAGDRSREFEQRLEGVSYEEIARQGGGIRSTVKDTRKSAQEDLVKGALGRAKRMCSEGVTTIEVKGGDRKSVV
;
A
#
# COMPACT_ATOMS: atom_id res chain seq x y z
N MET A 1 -11.07 13.58 -10.49
CA MET A 1 -11.82 12.35 -10.82
C MET A 1 -11.41 11.33 -9.78
N LEU A 2 -12.20 11.16 -8.74
CA LEU A 2 -11.99 10.15 -7.70
C LEU A 2 -12.16 8.78 -8.37
N PHE A 3 -11.26 7.86 -8.05
CA PHE A 3 -11.35 6.49 -8.50
C PHE A 3 -12.58 5.87 -7.83
N GLU A 4 -13.72 5.90 -8.50
CA GLU A 4 -14.80 4.98 -8.15
C GLU A 4 -14.41 3.62 -8.73
N PRO A 5 -14.22 2.61 -7.88
CA PRO A 5 -14.04 1.26 -8.40
C PRO A 5 -15.31 0.88 -9.14
N PRO A 6 -15.21 0.20 -10.29
CA PRO A 6 -16.40 -0.26 -11.00
C PRO A 6 -17.21 -1.14 -10.07
N VAL A 7 -18.44 -0.76 -9.81
CA VAL A 7 -19.42 -1.59 -9.07
C VAL A 7 -19.69 -2.83 -9.94
N LYS A 8 -18.87 -3.86 -9.78
CA LYS A 8 -19.14 -5.17 -10.36
C LYS A 8 -20.15 -5.89 -9.46
N LYS A 9 -21.16 -6.50 -10.10
CA LYS A 9 -22.08 -7.47 -9.46
C LYS A 9 -21.28 -8.45 -8.60
N ALA A 10 -21.81 -8.77 -7.43
CA ALA A 10 -21.31 -9.77 -6.50
C ALA A 10 -20.85 -11.02 -7.26
N SER A 11 -19.57 -11.17 -7.41
CA SER A 11 -18.98 -12.34 -8.06
C SER A 11 -18.04 -13.04 -7.08
N VAL A 12 -18.18 -14.34 -7.01
CA VAL A 12 -17.21 -15.19 -6.32
C VAL A 12 -15.97 -15.25 -7.19
N ARG A 13 -14.80 -14.95 -6.62
CA ARG A 13 -13.51 -15.04 -7.29
C ARG A 13 -12.64 -16.09 -6.66
N LEU A 14 -12.04 -16.88 -7.49
CA LEU A 14 -11.01 -17.85 -7.15
C LEU A 14 -9.65 -17.37 -7.66
N TRP A 15 -8.74 -17.16 -6.74
CA TRP A 15 -7.33 -16.89 -7.01
C TRP A 15 -6.60 -18.23 -6.85
N GLU A 16 -6.04 -18.77 -7.91
CA GLU A 16 -5.46 -20.12 -7.92
C GLU A 16 -4.02 -20.12 -8.43
N ASN A 17 -3.34 -21.27 -8.32
CA ASN A 17 -1.93 -21.40 -8.67
C ASN A 17 -1.05 -20.38 -7.95
N ALA A 18 -1.32 -20.11 -6.67
CA ALA A 18 -0.58 -19.16 -5.87
C ALA A 18 0.33 -19.83 -4.83
N ARG A 19 1.36 -19.11 -4.41
CA ARG A 19 2.03 -19.34 -3.14
C ARG A 19 1.40 -18.39 -2.13
N VAL A 20 0.44 -18.89 -1.37
CA VAL A 20 -0.34 -18.06 -0.45
C VAL A 20 0.38 -17.89 0.88
N VAL A 21 0.57 -16.66 1.31
CA VAL A 21 1.16 -16.30 2.62
C VAL A 21 0.02 -15.87 3.54
N CYS A 22 -0.42 -16.76 4.42
CA CYS A 22 -1.60 -16.53 5.24
C CYS A 22 -1.38 -15.53 6.39
N MET A 23 -0.14 -15.37 6.85
CA MET A 23 0.23 -14.52 8.01
C MET A 23 -0.57 -14.86 9.28
N ALA A 24 -1.08 -16.09 9.41
CA ALA A 24 -1.94 -16.51 10.48
C ALA A 24 -1.21 -17.26 11.60
N GLY A 25 0.04 -17.66 11.38
CA GLY A 25 0.86 -18.40 12.34
C GLY A 25 1.58 -17.49 13.34
N PRO A 26 2.13 -18.05 14.43
CA PRO A 26 2.99 -17.32 15.35
C PRO A 26 4.28 -16.90 14.63
N LEU A 27 4.70 -15.65 14.77
CA LEU A 27 5.97 -15.16 14.25
C LEU A 27 7.17 -15.82 14.96
N PRO A 28 8.29 -16.10 14.25
CA PRO A 28 8.53 -15.84 12.84
C PRO A 28 8.12 -17.05 11.98
N GLY A 29 7.18 -16.86 11.13
CA GLY A 29 6.75 -17.89 10.18
C GLY A 29 5.44 -17.47 9.55
N ALA A 30 5.50 -16.87 8.37
CA ALA A 30 4.31 -16.77 7.56
C ALA A 30 3.99 -18.19 7.08
N ASP A 31 2.83 -18.72 7.44
CA ASP A 31 2.37 -19.98 6.88
C ASP A 31 2.24 -19.84 5.37
N VAL A 32 3.14 -20.49 4.64
CA VAL A 32 3.14 -20.46 3.19
C VAL A 32 2.49 -21.73 2.67
N VAL A 33 1.37 -21.58 2.01
CA VAL A 33 0.69 -22.67 1.30
C VAL A 33 1.17 -22.69 -0.14
N ASN A 34 2.02 -23.68 -0.48
CA ASN A 34 2.41 -23.89 -1.87
C ASN A 34 1.24 -24.51 -2.63
N ASN A 35 1.06 -24.11 -3.90
CA ASN A 35 -0.11 -24.50 -4.70
C ASN A 35 -1.42 -24.16 -3.96
N GLY A 36 -1.44 -22.97 -3.36
CA GLY A 36 -2.57 -22.46 -2.60
C GLY A 36 -3.59 -21.73 -3.48
N ALA A 37 -4.73 -21.49 -2.87
CA ALA A 37 -5.80 -20.72 -3.46
C ALA A 37 -6.48 -19.82 -2.42
N LEU A 38 -7.17 -18.81 -2.92
CA LEU A 38 -7.99 -17.89 -2.15
C LEU A 38 -9.34 -17.75 -2.84
N LEU A 39 -10.42 -17.83 -2.07
CA LEU A 39 -11.77 -17.58 -2.55
C LEU A 39 -12.30 -16.30 -1.92
N THR A 40 -12.78 -15.40 -2.73
CA THR A 40 -13.39 -14.14 -2.27
C THR A 40 -14.83 -14.02 -2.78
N HIS A 41 -15.67 -13.40 -1.97
CA HIS A 41 -17.00 -12.97 -2.36
C HIS A 41 -17.13 -11.50 -2.00
N GLU A 42 -17.37 -10.67 -3.00
CA GLU A 42 -17.31 -9.20 -2.87
C GLU A 42 -15.98 -8.74 -2.25
N ASP A 43 -16.02 -8.12 -1.08
CA ASP A 43 -14.88 -7.57 -0.32
C ASP A 43 -14.37 -8.53 0.77
N ARG A 44 -14.86 -9.78 0.80
CA ARG A 44 -14.56 -10.74 1.86
C ARG A 44 -13.78 -11.94 1.34
N ILE A 45 -12.77 -12.33 2.10
CA ILE A 45 -12.12 -13.63 1.96
C ILE A 45 -13.05 -14.65 2.64
N ILE A 46 -13.44 -15.69 1.90
CA ILE A 46 -14.34 -16.74 2.40
C ILE A 46 -13.66 -18.09 2.56
N ALA A 47 -12.57 -18.32 1.85
CA ALA A 47 -11.70 -19.47 2.06
C ALA A 47 -10.27 -19.17 1.61
N VAL A 48 -9.29 -19.75 2.30
CA VAL A 48 -7.87 -19.72 1.95
C VAL A 48 -7.24 -21.03 2.42
N GLY A 49 -6.36 -21.60 1.61
CA GLY A 49 -5.70 -22.87 1.93
C GLY A 49 -5.12 -23.51 0.68
N SER A 50 -5.01 -24.83 0.70
CA SER A 50 -4.64 -25.60 -0.49
C SER A 50 -5.69 -25.44 -1.59
N ALA A 51 -5.28 -25.58 -2.84
CA ALA A 51 -6.21 -25.47 -3.96
C ALA A 51 -7.37 -26.48 -3.84
N GLU A 52 -7.09 -27.69 -3.34
CA GLU A 52 -8.09 -28.73 -3.13
C GLU A 52 -9.14 -28.32 -2.10
N GLU A 53 -8.73 -27.84 -0.94
CA GLU A 53 -9.64 -27.39 0.14
C GLU A 53 -10.52 -26.22 -0.31
N VAL A 54 -9.92 -25.24 -0.99
CA VAL A 54 -10.64 -24.04 -1.45
C VAL A 54 -11.62 -24.37 -2.57
N LEU A 55 -11.27 -25.26 -3.48
CA LEU A 55 -12.16 -25.71 -4.55
C LEU A 55 -13.34 -26.56 -4.04
N ALA A 56 -13.14 -27.29 -2.92
CA ALA A 56 -14.20 -28.05 -2.27
C ALA A 56 -15.18 -27.16 -1.48
N HIS A 57 -14.88 -25.88 -1.29
CA HIS A 57 -15.75 -24.98 -0.53
C HIS A 57 -17.11 -24.78 -1.24
N PRO A 58 -18.24 -24.84 -0.50
CA PRO A 58 -19.58 -24.72 -1.11
C PRO A 58 -19.79 -23.50 -1.99
N SER A 59 -19.18 -22.37 -1.63
CA SER A 59 -19.26 -21.14 -2.46
C SER A 59 -18.48 -21.24 -3.76
N ALA A 60 -17.48 -22.12 -3.88
CA ALA A 60 -16.80 -22.35 -5.15
C ALA A 60 -17.61 -23.32 -6.03
N THR A 61 -18.16 -24.39 -5.43
CA THR A 61 -18.89 -25.42 -6.14
C THR A 61 -20.27 -24.97 -6.61
N ASN A 62 -20.94 -24.10 -5.88
CA ASN A 62 -22.31 -23.64 -6.13
C ASN A 62 -22.37 -22.28 -6.86
N ALA A 63 -21.24 -21.64 -7.13
CA ALA A 63 -21.23 -20.36 -7.82
C ALA A 63 -21.71 -20.53 -9.26
N SER A 64 -22.76 -19.83 -9.63
CA SER A 64 -23.24 -19.79 -11.02
C SER A 64 -22.25 -19.13 -11.98
N MET A 65 -21.38 -18.27 -11.45
CA MET A 65 -20.27 -17.65 -12.16
C MET A 65 -19.07 -17.54 -11.20
N LEU A 66 -18.03 -18.28 -11.47
CA LEU A 66 -16.77 -18.22 -10.76
C LEU A 66 -15.73 -17.50 -11.64
N ASP A 67 -15.31 -16.31 -11.19
CA ASP A 67 -14.23 -15.57 -11.85
C ASP A 67 -12.88 -16.17 -11.40
N ARG A 68 -12.14 -16.78 -12.31
CA ARG A 68 -10.88 -17.49 -12.02
C ARG A 68 -9.68 -16.65 -12.41
N ILE A 69 -8.78 -16.45 -11.47
CA ILE A 69 -7.55 -15.68 -11.64
C ILE A 69 -6.35 -16.58 -11.39
N ASP A 70 -5.60 -16.87 -12.45
CA ASP A 70 -4.36 -17.61 -12.37
C ASP A 70 -3.23 -16.73 -11.85
N CYS A 71 -2.74 -17.01 -10.65
CA CYS A 71 -1.64 -16.29 -10.02
C CYS A 71 -0.25 -16.70 -10.52
N LYS A 72 -0.14 -17.67 -11.47
CA LYS A 72 1.12 -18.08 -12.10
C LYS A 72 2.24 -18.39 -11.11
N HIS A 73 1.90 -19.06 -10.03
CA HIS A 73 2.77 -19.39 -8.89
C HIS A 73 3.44 -18.19 -8.20
N GLN A 74 2.92 -16.99 -8.40
CA GLN A 74 3.36 -15.80 -7.68
C GLN A 74 2.90 -15.83 -6.22
N LEU A 75 3.53 -14.98 -5.42
CA LEU A 75 3.13 -14.78 -4.02
C LEU A 75 1.79 -14.05 -3.96
N LEU A 76 0.88 -14.60 -3.19
CA LEU A 76 -0.38 -13.97 -2.79
C LEU A 76 -0.33 -13.73 -1.28
N LEU A 77 -0.34 -12.49 -0.88
CA LEU A 77 -0.21 -12.08 0.52
C LEU A 77 -1.18 -10.92 0.83
N PRO A 78 -1.48 -10.68 2.11
CA PRO A 78 -2.24 -9.50 2.50
C PRO A 78 -1.60 -8.22 1.99
N GLY A 79 -2.41 -7.26 1.57
CA GLY A 79 -1.91 -5.95 1.17
C GLY A 79 -1.16 -5.26 2.30
N PHE A 80 -0.08 -4.55 1.97
CA PHE A 80 0.72 -3.86 2.97
C PHE A 80 -0.03 -2.68 3.59
N ILE A 81 0.22 -2.48 4.87
CA ILE A 81 -0.30 -1.34 5.63
C ILE A 81 0.87 -0.42 5.95
N ASP A 82 0.84 0.79 5.40
CA ASP A 82 1.75 1.86 5.80
C ASP A 82 1.13 2.63 6.97
N CYS A 83 1.69 2.50 8.14
CA CYS A 83 1.14 3.06 9.37
C CYS A 83 1.72 4.43 9.73
N HIS A 84 2.62 5.00 8.92
CA HIS A 84 3.18 6.32 9.18
C HIS A 84 3.80 6.95 7.93
N THR A 85 3.02 7.71 7.17
CA THR A 85 3.51 8.42 5.99
C THR A 85 3.06 9.88 5.96
N HIS A 86 4.00 10.79 5.73
CA HIS A 86 3.72 12.18 5.37
C HIS A 86 3.50 12.28 3.87
N LEU A 87 2.23 12.20 3.45
CA LEU A 87 1.89 12.15 2.02
C LEU A 87 1.81 13.53 1.38
N VAL A 88 1.36 14.55 2.16
CA VAL A 88 1.10 15.91 1.66
C VAL A 88 2.24 16.83 2.05
N TYR A 89 3.07 17.17 1.10
CA TYR A 89 4.16 18.17 1.24
C TYR A 89 4.64 18.62 -0.13
N ALA A 90 5.33 19.77 -0.15
CA ALA A 90 6.08 20.26 -1.31
C ALA A 90 7.57 20.37 -1.03
N GLY A 91 8.34 20.61 -2.08
CA GLY A 91 9.80 20.62 -2.05
C GLY A 91 10.38 19.21 -2.00
N ASP A 92 11.70 19.16 -2.02
CA ASP A 92 12.47 17.94 -1.83
C ASP A 92 13.69 18.22 -0.95
N ARG A 93 14.33 17.17 -0.49
CA ARG A 93 15.51 17.27 0.39
C ARG A 93 16.74 16.58 -0.22
N SER A 94 16.78 16.46 -1.54
CA SER A 94 17.87 15.81 -2.28
C SER A 94 19.21 16.52 -2.01
N ARG A 95 19.22 17.84 -2.01
CA ARG A 95 20.41 18.64 -1.69
C ARG A 95 20.92 18.42 -0.25
N GLU A 96 20.02 18.30 0.72
CA GLU A 96 20.39 18.00 2.10
C GLU A 96 20.96 16.57 2.23
N PHE A 97 20.41 15.63 1.46
CA PHE A 97 20.91 14.27 1.38
C PHE A 97 22.33 14.25 0.80
N GLU A 98 22.57 14.99 -0.26
CA GLU A 98 23.90 15.17 -0.89
C GLU A 98 24.91 15.75 0.11
N GLN A 99 24.57 16.84 0.80
CA GLN A 99 25.39 17.43 1.86
C GLN A 99 25.73 16.43 2.98
N ARG A 100 24.78 15.56 3.35
CA ARG A 100 25.05 14.52 4.36
C ARG A 100 26.03 13.46 3.85
N LEU A 101 26.00 13.11 2.58
CA LEU A 101 26.97 12.21 1.97
C LEU A 101 28.38 12.84 1.93
N GLU A 102 28.45 14.16 1.81
CA GLU A 102 29.70 14.95 1.89
C GLU A 102 30.19 15.15 3.33
N GLY A 103 29.47 14.64 4.34
CA GLY A 103 29.86 14.70 5.76
C GLY A 103 29.38 15.95 6.50
N VAL A 104 28.51 16.78 5.90
CA VAL A 104 27.94 17.94 6.60
C VAL A 104 26.99 17.47 7.71
N SER A 105 27.16 18.03 8.91
CA SER A 105 26.34 17.65 10.06
C SER A 105 24.87 18.10 9.91
N TYR A 106 23.98 17.40 10.58
CA TYR A 106 22.56 17.78 10.61
C TYR A 106 22.35 19.19 11.18
N GLU A 107 23.12 19.55 12.22
CA GLU A 107 23.06 20.88 12.84
C GLU A 107 23.46 21.99 11.86
N GLU A 108 24.47 21.76 11.04
CA GLU A 108 24.90 22.72 10.02
C GLU A 108 23.85 22.87 8.92
N ILE A 109 23.27 21.77 8.41
CA ILE A 109 22.16 21.79 7.46
C ILE A 109 20.97 22.56 8.05
N ALA A 110 20.63 22.34 9.32
CA ALA A 110 19.55 23.05 10.00
C ALA A 110 19.81 24.55 10.15
N ARG A 111 21.07 24.93 10.45
CA ARG A 111 21.50 26.34 10.52
C ARG A 111 21.35 27.05 9.18
N GLN A 112 21.63 26.36 8.08
CA GLN A 112 21.47 26.86 6.72
C GLN A 112 20.00 26.95 6.28
N GLY A 113 19.04 26.61 7.16
CA GLY A 113 17.60 26.68 6.89
C GLY A 113 17.01 25.41 6.27
N GLY A 114 17.77 24.32 6.28
CA GLY A 114 17.32 22.99 5.86
C GLY A 114 16.46 22.28 6.91
N GLY A 115 16.24 20.99 6.71
CA GLY A 115 15.43 20.16 7.57
C GLY A 115 13.93 20.43 7.42
N ILE A 116 13.20 20.20 8.50
CA ILE A 116 11.73 20.37 8.51
C ILE A 116 11.30 21.80 8.14
N ARG A 117 12.11 22.81 8.45
CA ARG A 117 11.81 24.22 8.15
C ARG A 117 11.71 24.47 6.64
N SER A 118 12.59 23.85 5.85
CA SER A 118 12.55 23.94 4.39
C SER A 118 11.25 23.35 3.86
N THR A 119 10.92 22.13 4.25
CA THR A 119 9.67 21.46 3.85
C THR A 119 8.43 22.25 4.22
N VAL A 120 8.38 22.79 5.44
CA VAL A 120 7.24 23.63 5.91
C VAL A 120 7.11 24.89 5.05
N LYS A 121 8.23 25.56 4.78
CA LYS A 121 8.25 26.77 3.95
C LYS A 121 7.75 26.51 2.55
N ASP A 122 8.21 25.43 1.91
CA ASP A 122 7.83 25.06 0.55
C ASP A 122 6.36 24.63 0.49
N THR A 123 5.90 23.83 1.47
CA THR A 123 4.51 23.40 1.56
C THR A 123 3.55 24.60 1.72
N ARG A 124 3.91 25.58 2.55
CA ARG A 124 3.09 26.77 2.77
C ARG A 124 3.02 27.69 1.55
N LYS A 125 4.02 27.65 0.67
CA LYS A 125 4.06 28.45 -0.56
C LYS A 125 3.38 27.79 -1.75
N SER A 126 3.18 26.49 -1.68
CA SER A 126 2.63 25.71 -2.80
C SER A 126 1.13 25.90 -2.91
N ALA A 127 0.62 25.93 -4.13
CA ALA A 127 -0.81 25.89 -4.39
C ALA A 127 -1.40 24.55 -3.94
N GLN A 128 -2.65 24.57 -3.53
CA GLN A 128 -3.35 23.36 -3.07
C GLN A 128 -3.36 22.27 -4.16
N GLU A 129 -3.56 22.67 -5.41
CA GLU A 129 -3.59 21.77 -6.56
C GLU A 129 -2.27 21.00 -6.73
N ASP A 130 -1.14 21.68 -6.53
CA ASP A 130 0.19 21.07 -6.61
C ASP A 130 0.43 20.08 -5.46
N LEU A 131 -0.02 20.42 -4.24
CA LEU A 131 0.03 19.52 -3.10
C LEU A 131 -0.79 18.25 -3.34
N VAL A 132 -2.02 18.40 -3.85
CA VAL A 132 -2.89 17.26 -4.19
C VAL A 132 -2.26 16.41 -5.28
N LYS A 133 -1.76 17.00 -6.35
CA LYS A 133 -1.08 16.29 -7.44
C LYS A 133 0.14 15.51 -6.96
N GLY A 134 0.96 16.13 -6.12
CA GLY A 134 2.13 15.48 -5.52
C GLY A 134 1.75 14.31 -4.61
N ALA A 135 0.74 14.50 -3.75
CA ALA A 135 0.24 13.47 -2.84
C ALA A 135 -0.34 12.27 -3.61
N LEU A 136 -1.15 12.51 -4.64
CA LEU A 136 -1.70 11.45 -5.49
C LEU A 136 -0.61 10.67 -6.23
N GLY A 137 0.45 11.35 -6.68
CA GLY A 137 1.59 10.69 -7.32
C GLY A 137 2.34 9.76 -6.36
N ARG A 138 2.51 10.17 -5.10
CA ARG A 138 3.12 9.35 -4.05
C ARG A 138 2.24 8.17 -3.67
N ALA A 139 0.95 8.39 -3.46
CA ALA A 139 -0.01 7.33 -3.16
C ALA A 139 -0.05 6.26 -4.26
N LYS A 140 -0.08 6.68 -5.53
CA LYS A 140 -0.06 5.73 -6.66
C LYS A 140 1.19 4.85 -6.67
N ARG A 141 2.37 5.41 -6.35
CA ARG A 141 3.60 4.62 -6.24
C ARG A 141 3.51 3.60 -5.11
N MET A 142 3.07 4.02 -3.93
CA MET A 142 2.87 3.10 -2.80
C MET A 142 1.90 1.97 -3.16
N CYS A 143 0.77 2.29 -3.81
CA CYS A 143 -0.15 1.28 -4.30
C CYS A 143 0.50 0.31 -5.30
N SER A 144 1.37 0.79 -6.19
CA SER A 144 2.09 -0.07 -7.14
C SER A 144 3.12 -0.99 -6.47
N GLU A 145 3.52 -0.68 -5.25
CA GLU A 145 4.41 -1.48 -4.41
C GLU A 145 3.64 -2.43 -3.46
N GLY A 146 2.31 -2.49 -3.59
CA GLY A 146 1.46 -3.41 -2.83
C GLY A 146 0.86 -2.82 -1.55
N VAL A 147 1.01 -1.52 -1.30
CA VAL A 147 0.35 -0.85 -0.17
C VAL A 147 -1.13 -0.66 -0.48
N THR A 148 -2.00 -1.18 0.38
CA THR A 148 -3.46 -1.10 0.24
C THR A 148 -4.12 -0.19 1.28
N THR A 149 -3.41 0.11 2.35
CA THR A 149 -3.88 0.96 3.44
C THR A 149 -2.78 1.92 3.85
N ILE A 150 -3.09 3.20 3.95
CA ILE A 150 -2.12 4.24 4.28
C ILE A 150 -2.66 5.07 5.44
N GLU A 151 -1.89 5.19 6.53
CA GLU A 151 -2.14 6.19 7.54
C GLU A 151 -1.41 7.48 7.17
N VAL A 152 -2.16 8.47 6.70
CA VAL A 152 -1.60 9.77 6.31
C VAL A 152 -1.42 10.64 7.55
N LYS A 153 -0.16 10.95 7.87
CA LYS A 153 0.16 11.93 8.91
C LYS A 153 0.10 13.34 8.33
N GLY A 154 -0.65 14.21 8.99
CA GLY A 154 -0.50 15.65 8.81
C GLY A 154 0.88 16.08 9.29
N GLY A 155 1.40 17.18 8.79
CA GLY A 155 2.56 17.83 9.38
C GLY A 155 2.31 18.14 10.86
N ASP A 156 3.40 18.29 11.62
CA ASP A 156 3.33 18.65 13.04
C ASP A 156 2.24 19.72 13.28
N ARG A 157 1.39 19.55 14.28
CA ARG A 157 0.22 20.45 14.57
C ARG A 157 0.53 21.95 14.47
N LYS A 158 1.80 22.33 14.47
CA LYS A 158 2.29 23.70 14.30
C LYS A 158 2.51 24.11 12.84
N SER A 159 2.34 23.20 11.89
CA SER A 159 2.62 23.44 10.47
C SER A 159 1.38 23.40 9.56
N VAL A 160 0.20 23.14 10.11
CA VAL A 160 -1.07 23.06 9.37
C VAL A 160 -2.04 24.08 9.96
N VAL A 161 -1.66 25.36 9.95
CA VAL A 161 -2.58 26.49 10.07
C VAL A 161 -2.10 27.59 9.14
#